data_f88f24a14103b442df4ab0aa42d4e637
#
_entry.id   f88f24a14103b442df4ab0aa42d4e637
#
_cell.length_a   1.000
_cell.length_b   1.000
_cell.length_c   1.000
_cell.angle_alpha   90.00
_cell.angle_beta   90.00
_cell.angle_gamma   90.00
#
_symmetry.space_group_name_H-M   'P 1'
#
loop_
_entity.id
_entity.type
_entity.pdbx_description
1 polymer ?
#
loop_
_entity_poly.entity_id
_entity_poly.type
_entity_poly.pdbx_seq_one_letter_code
_entity_poly.pdbx_strand_id
1 'polypeptide(L)'
;YNFNKIMPLIIPFGAVFICLTNWASNFIVLAVLIGLSGLAVSTFHPMGAGLVSKVAPDGKISTCISIFVAGGSFGFALAPILLVYFMQVYSLDYLPILIIPAIILGVLMYSSGLSKARFVNEQVAKNMHFNLAQILQNKPLMLLNISMGLRAWLFTALVTFLPLWAIEKGCDNTLSGWILTIYLCGSVIGGLIGGALNDKIGYKKVILWALIFTLIPTMYFLFAQQIDILMYIALFVGGGLVMAANPGAIVWGQDLLPDNPGMASGMMLGLSFGLGGFGTMLTGSLAESYELTMALALTAILLVISIVLVYLTPEKRRQ
;
A
#
# COMPACT_ATOMS: atom_id res chain seq x y z
N TYR A 1 -15.97 22.19 2.34
CA TYR A 1 -16.67 20.94 1.98
C TYR A 1 -16.38 19.90 3.07
N ASN A 2 -17.46 19.28 3.62
CA ASN A 2 -17.31 18.26 4.66
C ASN A 2 -17.06 16.90 3.98
N PHE A 3 -15.80 16.63 3.63
CA PHE A 3 -15.38 15.39 2.95
C PHE A 3 -15.72 14.11 3.73
N ASN A 4 -15.93 14.20 5.05
CA ASN A 4 -16.29 13.05 5.87
C ASN A 4 -17.67 12.46 5.49
N LYS A 5 -18.56 13.25 4.89
CA LYS A 5 -19.87 12.77 4.41
C LYS A 5 -19.74 11.86 3.18
N ILE A 6 -18.66 12.03 2.40
CA ILE A 6 -18.44 11.27 1.18
C ILE A 6 -17.75 9.94 1.48
N MET A 7 -16.95 9.88 2.56
CA MET A 7 -16.15 8.71 2.92
C MET A 7 -16.92 7.38 2.99
N PRO A 8 -18.14 7.31 3.59
CA PRO A 8 -18.94 6.09 3.59
C PRO A 8 -19.41 5.63 2.20
N LEU A 9 -19.48 6.54 1.23
CA LEU A 9 -19.90 6.24 -0.14
C LEU A 9 -18.74 5.76 -1.03
N ILE A 10 -17.51 6.10 -0.68
CA ILE A 10 -16.33 5.78 -1.49
C ILE A 10 -16.12 4.26 -1.56
N ILE A 11 -16.32 3.53 -0.46
CA ILE A 11 -16.14 2.08 -0.41
C ILE A 11 -17.13 1.36 -1.35
N PRO A 12 -18.46 1.56 -1.24
CA PRO A 12 -19.42 0.99 -2.18
C PRO A 12 -19.16 1.41 -3.63
N PHE A 13 -18.79 2.67 -3.86
CA PHE A 13 -18.48 3.18 -5.19
C PHE A 13 -17.31 2.40 -5.83
N GLY A 14 -16.20 2.23 -5.11
CA GLY A 14 -15.06 1.44 -5.60
C GLY A 14 -15.43 -0.03 -5.86
N ALA A 15 -16.23 -0.64 -4.96
CA ALA A 15 -16.68 -2.02 -5.08
C ALA A 15 -17.58 -2.23 -6.30
N VAL A 16 -18.50 -1.31 -6.59
CA VAL A 16 -19.37 -1.39 -7.79
C VAL A 16 -18.52 -1.50 -9.03
N PHE A 17 -17.56 -0.60 -9.23
CA PHE A 17 -16.77 -0.59 -10.47
C PHE A 17 -15.88 -1.81 -10.60
N ILE A 18 -15.22 -2.28 -9.52
CA ILE A 18 -14.36 -3.46 -9.63
C ILE A 18 -15.19 -4.74 -9.84
N CYS A 19 -16.36 -4.87 -9.25
CA CYS A 19 -17.19 -6.05 -9.42
C CYS A 19 -17.88 -6.11 -10.80
N LEU A 20 -18.02 -4.96 -11.49
CA LEU A 20 -18.57 -4.91 -12.83
C LEU A 20 -17.53 -5.20 -13.93
N THR A 21 -16.27 -5.38 -13.60
CA THR A 21 -15.20 -5.63 -14.58
C THR A 21 -15.42 -6.89 -15.41
N ASN A 22 -16.06 -7.92 -14.85
CA ASN A 22 -16.40 -9.14 -15.59
C ASN A 22 -17.41 -8.91 -16.73
N TRP A 23 -18.22 -7.86 -16.64
CA TRP A 23 -19.20 -7.50 -17.67
C TRP A 23 -18.67 -6.48 -18.68
N ALA A 24 -17.36 -6.18 -18.62
CA ALA A 24 -16.74 -5.26 -19.56
C ALA A 24 -16.77 -5.85 -20.97
N SER A 25 -17.43 -5.16 -21.92
CA SER A 25 -17.58 -5.59 -23.31
C SER A 25 -16.29 -5.46 -24.14
N ASN A 26 -15.34 -4.65 -23.68
CA ASN A 26 -14.06 -4.41 -24.35
C ASN A 26 -13.02 -3.85 -23.38
N PHE A 27 -11.76 -3.77 -23.84
CA PHE A 27 -10.64 -3.28 -23.05
C PHE A 27 -10.82 -1.85 -22.51
N ILE A 28 -11.45 -0.96 -23.29
CA ILE A 28 -11.67 0.44 -22.87
C ILE A 28 -12.62 0.49 -21.68
N VAL A 29 -13.73 -0.24 -21.74
CA VAL A 29 -14.71 -0.32 -20.65
C VAL A 29 -14.04 -0.92 -19.41
N LEU A 30 -13.26 -1.99 -19.57
CA LEU A 30 -12.48 -2.61 -18.48
C LEU A 30 -11.54 -1.60 -17.83
N ALA A 31 -10.75 -0.87 -18.63
CA ALA A 31 -9.81 0.13 -18.15
C ALA A 31 -10.51 1.28 -17.41
N VAL A 32 -11.67 1.74 -17.89
CA VAL A 32 -12.48 2.78 -17.23
C VAL A 32 -13.00 2.27 -15.87
N LEU A 33 -13.54 1.06 -15.80
CA LEU A 33 -14.05 0.49 -14.55
C LEU A 33 -12.94 0.34 -13.51
N ILE A 34 -11.77 -0.18 -13.90
CA ILE A 34 -10.59 -0.28 -13.02
C ILE A 34 -10.14 1.12 -12.60
N GLY A 35 -10.08 2.08 -13.53
CA GLY A 35 -9.70 3.46 -13.24
C GLY A 35 -10.62 4.12 -12.21
N LEU A 36 -11.94 3.97 -12.37
CA LEU A 36 -12.93 4.52 -11.43
C LEU A 36 -12.83 3.87 -10.04
N SER A 37 -12.62 2.54 -9.98
CA SER A 37 -12.34 1.86 -8.72
C SER A 37 -11.04 2.37 -8.07
N GLY A 38 -9.98 2.55 -8.87
CA GLY A 38 -8.71 3.13 -8.42
C GLY A 38 -8.86 4.55 -7.86
N LEU A 39 -9.70 5.39 -8.47
CA LEU A 39 -10.01 6.73 -7.95
C LEU A 39 -10.69 6.67 -6.58
N ALA A 40 -11.57 5.71 -6.34
CA ALA A 40 -12.18 5.51 -5.03
C ALA A 40 -11.12 5.15 -3.97
N VAL A 41 -10.27 4.16 -4.27
CA VAL A 41 -9.19 3.72 -3.36
C VAL A 41 -8.21 4.86 -3.07
N SER A 42 -7.77 5.58 -4.11
CA SER A 42 -6.83 6.69 -3.98
C SER A 42 -7.39 7.87 -3.18
N THR A 43 -8.71 8.03 -3.14
CA THR A 43 -9.39 9.05 -2.34
C THR A 43 -9.57 8.60 -0.89
N PHE A 44 -9.92 7.33 -0.68
CA PHE A 44 -10.19 6.76 0.66
C PHE A 44 -8.95 6.78 1.56
N HIS A 45 -7.81 6.31 1.05
CA HIS A 45 -6.60 6.15 1.85
C HIS A 45 -6.06 7.44 2.48
N PRO A 46 -5.85 8.55 1.74
CA PRO A 46 -5.37 9.78 2.35
C PRO A 46 -6.39 10.42 3.30
N MET A 47 -7.69 10.31 3.00
CA MET A 47 -8.74 10.78 3.91
C MET A 47 -8.74 9.99 5.22
N GLY A 48 -8.65 8.67 5.14
CA GLY A 48 -8.59 7.78 6.30
C GLY A 48 -7.33 8.00 7.13
N ALA A 49 -6.16 8.04 6.50
CA ALA A 49 -4.90 8.31 7.19
C ALA A 49 -4.87 9.69 7.86
N GLY A 50 -5.39 10.72 7.18
CA GLY A 50 -5.51 12.07 7.74
C GLY A 50 -6.48 12.14 8.93
N LEU A 51 -7.57 11.36 8.89
CA LEU A 51 -8.52 11.26 9.99
C LEU A 51 -7.90 10.55 11.18
N VAL A 52 -7.27 9.39 10.96
CA VAL A 52 -6.60 8.60 11.99
C VAL A 52 -5.53 9.43 12.71
N SER A 53 -4.72 10.21 11.98
CA SER A 53 -3.71 11.07 12.57
C SER A 53 -4.27 12.12 13.53
N LYS A 54 -5.52 12.58 13.31
CA LYS A 54 -6.18 13.58 14.15
C LYS A 54 -6.80 13.03 15.43
N VAL A 55 -7.22 11.75 15.41
CA VAL A 55 -7.87 11.10 16.56
C VAL A 55 -6.90 10.20 17.33
N ALA A 56 -5.73 9.97 16.80
CA ALA A 56 -4.71 9.15 17.45
C ALA A 56 -4.21 9.81 18.74
N PRO A 57 -4.02 9.05 19.83
CA PRO A 57 -3.38 9.55 21.04
C PRO A 57 -1.95 10.02 20.76
N ASP A 58 -1.48 11.00 21.55
CA ASP A 58 -0.12 11.51 21.46
C ASP A 58 0.90 10.35 21.60
N GLY A 59 1.92 10.36 20.76
CA GLY A 59 2.96 9.34 20.72
C GLY A 59 2.54 7.99 20.11
N LYS A 60 1.31 7.83 19.59
CA LYS A 60 0.81 6.57 18.98
C LYS A 60 0.29 6.75 17.54
N ILE A 61 0.64 7.83 16.87
CA ILE A 61 0.11 8.16 15.54
C ILE A 61 0.50 7.07 14.53
N SER A 62 1.76 6.63 14.50
CA SER A 62 2.21 5.58 13.57
C SER A 62 1.55 4.24 13.85
N THR A 63 1.34 3.90 15.12
CA THR A 63 0.60 2.69 15.51
C THR A 63 -0.85 2.74 15.02
N CYS A 64 -1.54 3.85 15.21
CA CYS A 64 -2.93 4.00 14.74
C CYS A 64 -3.01 3.96 13.20
N ILE A 65 -2.08 4.60 12.49
CA ILE A 65 -1.99 4.52 11.04
C ILE A 65 -1.70 3.08 10.60
N SER A 66 -0.82 2.35 11.29
CA SER A 66 -0.52 0.96 10.94
C SER A 66 -1.73 0.04 11.10
N ILE A 67 -2.55 0.24 12.13
CA ILE A 67 -3.82 -0.51 12.31
C ILE A 67 -4.78 -0.21 11.15
N PHE A 68 -4.92 1.05 10.77
CA PHE A 68 -5.75 1.46 9.63
C PHE A 68 -5.27 0.81 8.32
N VAL A 69 -3.97 0.87 8.04
CA VAL A 69 -3.37 0.27 6.83
C VAL A 69 -3.45 -1.26 6.89
N ALA A 70 -3.24 -1.87 8.06
CA ALA A 70 -3.32 -3.32 8.23
C ALA A 70 -4.71 -3.87 7.94
N GLY A 71 -5.79 -3.13 8.29
CA GLY A 71 -7.16 -3.51 7.93
C GLY A 71 -7.35 -3.66 6.41
N GLY A 72 -6.86 -2.71 5.62
CA GLY A 72 -6.86 -2.79 4.17
C GLY A 72 -5.96 -3.91 3.63
N SER A 73 -4.76 -4.03 4.16
CA SER A 73 -3.80 -5.07 3.76
C SER A 73 -4.29 -6.48 4.11
N PHE A 74 -5.00 -6.65 5.21
CA PHE A 74 -5.61 -7.93 5.58
C PHE A 74 -6.71 -8.34 4.59
N GLY A 75 -7.59 -7.39 4.22
CA GLY A 75 -8.56 -7.63 3.16
C GLY A 75 -7.92 -7.99 1.83
N PHE A 76 -6.86 -7.29 1.45
CA PHE A 76 -6.07 -7.57 0.25
C PHE A 76 -5.41 -8.97 0.29
N ALA A 77 -4.88 -9.39 1.45
CA ALA A 77 -4.27 -10.71 1.61
C ALA A 77 -5.28 -11.86 1.55
N LEU A 78 -6.51 -11.64 2.03
CA LEU A 78 -7.59 -12.63 1.98
C LEU A 78 -8.28 -12.70 0.62
N ALA A 79 -8.29 -11.62 -0.15
CA ALA A 79 -9.05 -11.51 -1.39
C ALA A 79 -8.74 -12.64 -2.39
N PRO A 80 -7.49 -13.04 -2.66
CA PRO A 80 -7.19 -14.13 -3.61
C PRO A 80 -7.83 -15.46 -3.19
N ILE A 81 -7.72 -15.84 -1.92
CA ILE A 81 -8.28 -17.09 -1.40
C ILE A 81 -9.81 -17.08 -1.48
N LEU A 82 -10.42 -15.98 -1.03
CA LEU A 82 -11.88 -15.82 -1.06
C LEU A 82 -12.41 -15.79 -2.50
N LEU A 83 -11.70 -15.14 -3.42
CA LEU A 83 -12.09 -15.05 -4.81
C LEU A 83 -11.97 -16.42 -5.51
N VAL A 84 -10.89 -17.18 -5.29
CA VAL A 84 -10.72 -18.55 -5.84
C VAL A 84 -11.85 -19.46 -5.35
N TYR A 85 -12.15 -19.44 -4.04
CA TYR A 85 -13.26 -20.22 -3.49
C TYR A 85 -14.61 -19.78 -4.07
N PHE A 86 -14.84 -18.48 -4.18
CA PHE A 86 -16.05 -17.94 -4.80
C PHE A 86 -16.22 -18.42 -6.25
N MET A 87 -15.13 -18.41 -7.03
CA MET A 87 -15.15 -18.85 -8.43
C MET A 87 -15.32 -20.38 -8.60
N GLN A 88 -14.95 -21.17 -7.61
CA GLN A 88 -15.19 -22.62 -7.61
C GLN A 88 -16.67 -22.96 -7.37
N VAL A 89 -17.38 -22.13 -6.63
CA VAL A 89 -18.79 -22.32 -6.25
C VAL A 89 -19.75 -21.57 -7.19
N TYR A 90 -19.35 -20.38 -7.62
CA TYR A 90 -20.15 -19.49 -8.46
C TYR A 90 -19.39 -19.10 -9.73
N SER A 91 -20.10 -18.76 -10.80
CA SER A 91 -19.45 -18.18 -11.97
C SER A 91 -19.01 -16.72 -11.73
N LEU A 92 -18.13 -16.21 -12.58
CA LEU A 92 -17.69 -14.80 -12.54
C LEU A 92 -18.85 -13.81 -12.69
N ASP A 93 -19.96 -14.23 -13.30
CA ASP A 93 -21.16 -13.39 -13.48
C ASP A 93 -21.80 -12.97 -12.15
N TYR A 94 -21.53 -13.71 -11.07
CA TYR A 94 -22.01 -13.40 -9.73
C TYR A 94 -21.09 -12.47 -8.94
N LEU A 95 -19.97 -11.98 -9.49
CA LEU A 95 -19.09 -11.03 -8.82
C LEU A 95 -19.82 -9.80 -8.24
N PRO A 96 -20.89 -9.26 -8.86
CA PRO A 96 -21.65 -8.16 -8.29
C PRO A 96 -22.26 -8.44 -6.90
N ILE A 97 -22.42 -9.70 -6.49
CA ILE A 97 -22.84 -10.04 -5.12
C ILE A 97 -21.85 -9.50 -4.08
N LEU A 98 -20.58 -9.42 -4.41
CA LEU A 98 -19.54 -8.89 -3.53
C LEU A 98 -19.66 -7.37 -3.27
N ILE A 99 -20.56 -6.68 -3.96
CA ILE A 99 -20.93 -5.28 -3.65
C ILE A 99 -21.68 -5.20 -2.30
N ILE A 100 -22.43 -6.23 -1.94
CA ILE A 100 -23.26 -6.25 -0.71
C ILE A 100 -22.42 -6.00 0.54
N PRO A 101 -21.30 -6.72 0.80
CA PRO A 101 -20.42 -6.42 1.93
C PRO A 101 -19.90 -4.98 1.95
N ALA A 102 -19.60 -4.41 0.79
CA ALA A 102 -19.11 -3.03 0.70
C ALA A 102 -20.22 -2.01 1.04
N ILE A 103 -21.46 -2.27 0.64
CA ILE A 103 -22.63 -1.47 1.03
C ILE A 103 -22.82 -1.55 2.54
N ILE A 104 -22.77 -2.75 3.12
CA ILE A 104 -22.90 -2.95 4.58
C ILE A 104 -21.84 -2.14 5.32
N LEU A 105 -20.58 -2.21 4.88
CA LEU A 105 -19.48 -1.43 5.46
C LEU A 105 -19.71 0.08 5.32
N GLY A 106 -20.19 0.54 4.18
CA GLY A 106 -20.57 1.96 3.97
C GLY A 106 -21.67 2.42 4.94
N VAL A 107 -22.70 1.60 5.12
CA VAL A 107 -23.80 1.88 6.08
C VAL A 107 -23.30 1.87 7.52
N LEU A 108 -22.49 0.89 7.91
CA LEU A 108 -21.86 0.84 9.24
C LEU A 108 -20.98 2.07 9.49
N MET A 109 -20.20 2.48 8.51
CA MET A 109 -19.38 3.68 8.60
C MET A 109 -20.22 4.95 8.70
N TYR A 110 -21.33 5.05 7.99
CA TYR A 110 -22.26 6.16 8.09
C TYR A 110 -22.93 6.20 9.49
N SER A 111 -23.38 5.04 9.99
CA SER A 111 -24.05 4.92 11.29
C SER A 111 -23.11 5.14 12.49
N SER A 112 -21.81 4.93 12.32
CA SER A 112 -20.78 5.18 13.36
C SER A 112 -20.67 6.66 13.77
N GLY A 113 -21.33 7.57 13.04
CA GLY A 113 -21.27 9.00 13.30
C GLY A 113 -20.00 9.69 12.76
N LEU A 114 -19.10 8.94 12.09
CA LEU A 114 -17.87 9.47 11.51
C LEU A 114 -18.14 10.61 10.51
N SER A 115 -19.27 10.52 9.78
CA SER A 115 -19.73 11.56 8.85
C SER A 115 -20.10 12.89 9.54
N LYS A 116 -20.39 12.87 10.84
CA LYS A 116 -20.74 14.05 11.65
C LYS A 116 -19.52 14.68 12.32
N ALA A 117 -18.41 13.97 12.39
CA ALA A 117 -17.18 14.45 13.02
C ALA A 117 -16.61 15.65 12.23
N ARG A 118 -16.61 16.83 12.84
CA ARG A 118 -16.02 18.04 12.26
C ARG A 118 -14.53 18.08 12.63
N PHE A 119 -13.72 17.37 11.82
CA PHE A 119 -12.27 17.34 12.03
C PHE A 119 -11.52 18.44 11.27
N VAL A 120 -12.21 19.23 10.47
CA VAL A 120 -11.62 20.36 9.75
C VAL A 120 -11.89 21.62 10.53
N ASN A 121 -10.83 22.24 11.04
CA ASN A 121 -10.91 23.60 11.50
C ASN A 121 -11.22 24.47 10.26
N GLU A 122 -12.40 25.06 10.16
CA GLU A 122 -12.87 25.80 8.98
C GLU A 122 -11.90 26.95 8.60
N GLN A 123 -11.14 27.48 9.58
CA GLN A 123 -10.08 28.46 9.36
C GLN A 123 -8.88 27.88 8.61
N VAL A 124 -8.49 26.63 8.89
CA VAL A 124 -7.40 25.95 8.17
C VAL A 124 -7.82 25.61 6.74
N ALA A 125 -9.09 25.21 6.53
CA ALA A 125 -9.60 24.92 5.19
C ALA A 125 -9.72 26.15 4.28
N LYS A 126 -9.98 27.35 4.86
CA LYS A 126 -10.02 28.62 4.10
C LYS A 126 -8.65 29.12 3.67
N ASN A 127 -7.59 28.74 4.38
CA ASN A 127 -6.21 29.15 4.10
C ASN A 127 -5.42 28.08 3.31
N MET A 128 -6.06 26.99 2.88
CA MET A 128 -5.42 25.99 2.03
C MET A 128 -5.22 26.53 0.60
N HIS A 129 -4.22 27.37 0.43
CA HIS A 129 -3.70 27.66 -0.90
C HIS A 129 -2.94 26.42 -1.40
N PHE A 130 -3.56 25.69 -2.31
CA PHE A 130 -2.90 24.60 -3.02
C PHE A 130 -1.84 25.20 -3.95
N ASN A 131 -0.60 25.20 -3.50
CA ASN A 131 0.55 25.62 -4.32
C ASN A 131 1.40 24.39 -4.64
N LEU A 132 1.09 23.75 -5.77
CA LEU A 132 1.83 22.57 -6.24
C LEU A 132 3.34 22.84 -6.37
N ALA A 133 3.72 24.05 -6.82
CA ALA A 133 5.12 24.43 -6.96
C ALA A 133 5.84 24.42 -5.60
N GLN A 134 5.20 24.96 -4.55
CA GLN A 134 5.77 24.96 -3.20
C GLN A 134 5.93 23.55 -2.63
N ILE A 135 5.00 22.64 -2.93
CA ILE A 135 5.08 21.23 -2.53
C ILE A 135 6.23 20.54 -3.25
N LEU A 136 6.35 20.73 -4.56
CA LEU A 136 7.42 20.14 -5.37
C LEU A 136 8.81 20.70 -5.01
N GLN A 137 8.89 21.93 -4.48
CA GLN A 137 10.12 22.53 -3.98
C GLN A 137 10.52 22.02 -2.59
N ASN A 138 9.62 21.31 -1.87
CA ASN A 138 9.95 20.70 -0.59
C ASN A 138 10.85 19.47 -0.82
N LYS A 139 12.17 19.72 -0.92
CA LYS A 139 13.18 18.69 -1.19
C LYS A 139 13.09 17.49 -0.24
N PRO A 140 12.98 17.67 1.11
CA PRO A 140 12.84 16.52 2.02
C PRO A 140 11.64 15.63 1.70
N LEU A 141 10.49 16.25 1.41
CA LEU A 141 9.27 15.51 1.06
C LEU A 141 9.44 14.77 -0.27
N MET A 142 10.08 15.38 -1.26
CA MET A 142 10.36 14.73 -2.55
C MET A 142 11.34 13.55 -2.41
N LEU A 143 12.42 13.70 -1.65
CA LEU A 143 13.36 12.61 -1.37
C LEU A 143 12.66 11.42 -0.71
N LEU A 144 11.82 11.70 0.31
CA LEU A 144 11.04 10.67 0.98
C LEU A 144 10.03 10.01 0.02
N ASN A 145 9.33 10.78 -0.81
CA ASN A 145 8.38 10.26 -1.79
C ASN A 145 9.04 9.35 -2.83
N ILE A 146 10.17 9.77 -3.41
CA ILE A 146 10.90 8.95 -4.39
C ILE A 146 11.39 7.66 -3.73
N SER A 147 11.94 7.76 -2.52
CA SER A 147 12.36 6.59 -1.77
C SER A 147 11.20 5.60 -1.54
N MET A 148 10.06 6.11 -1.07
CA MET A 148 8.88 5.26 -0.85
C MET A 148 8.27 4.74 -2.16
N GLY A 149 8.43 5.47 -3.26
CA GLY A 149 8.07 5.00 -4.59
C GLY A 149 8.93 3.81 -5.04
N LEU A 150 10.25 3.85 -4.84
CA LEU A 150 11.16 2.73 -5.14
C LEU A 150 10.85 1.50 -4.26
N ARG A 151 10.55 1.71 -2.97
CA ARG A 151 10.07 0.65 -2.09
C ARG A 151 8.75 0.06 -2.56
N ALA A 152 7.80 0.92 -2.96
CA ALA A 152 6.50 0.48 -3.47
C ALA A 152 6.65 -0.26 -4.80
N TRP A 153 7.61 0.13 -5.65
CA TRP A 153 7.93 -0.60 -6.87
C TRP A 153 8.32 -2.05 -6.56
N LEU A 154 9.26 -2.28 -5.65
CA LEU A 154 9.61 -3.65 -5.26
C LEU A 154 8.38 -4.40 -4.72
N PHE A 155 7.61 -3.78 -3.82
CA PHE A 155 6.43 -4.41 -3.22
C PHE A 155 5.39 -4.81 -4.27
N THR A 156 5.02 -3.88 -5.18
CA THR A 156 4.01 -4.14 -6.21
C THR A 156 4.52 -5.13 -7.27
N ALA A 157 5.80 -5.07 -7.63
CA ALA A 157 6.39 -6.05 -8.54
C ALA A 157 6.38 -7.46 -7.94
N LEU A 158 6.75 -7.62 -6.67
CA LEU A 158 6.67 -8.91 -6.00
C LEU A 158 5.21 -9.39 -5.88
N VAL A 159 4.27 -8.54 -5.47
CA VAL A 159 2.86 -8.93 -5.40
C VAL A 159 2.32 -9.38 -6.76
N THR A 160 2.72 -8.71 -7.83
CA THR A 160 2.24 -9.02 -9.19
C THR A 160 2.88 -10.29 -9.74
N PHE A 161 4.19 -10.44 -9.58
CA PHE A 161 4.94 -11.48 -10.27
C PHE A 161 5.29 -12.69 -9.42
N LEU A 162 5.12 -12.65 -8.10
CA LEU A 162 5.45 -13.78 -7.23
C LEU A 162 4.66 -15.06 -7.58
N PRO A 163 3.35 -14.99 -7.93
CA PRO A 163 2.64 -16.16 -8.39
C PRO A 163 3.22 -16.77 -9.69
N LEU A 164 3.58 -15.90 -10.64
CA LEU A 164 4.17 -16.34 -11.90
C LEU A 164 5.55 -16.94 -11.68
N TRP A 165 6.38 -16.27 -10.86
CA TRP A 165 7.69 -16.77 -10.46
C TRP A 165 7.61 -18.15 -9.80
N ALA A 166 6.61 -18.38 -8.94
CA ALA A 166 6.41 -19.69 -8.33
C ALA A 166 6.04 -20.77 -9.36
N ILE A 167 5.21 -20.44 -10.36
CA ILE A 167 4.86 -21.35 -11.46
C ILE A 167 6.11 -21.68 -12.29
N GLU A 168 6.97 -20.71 -12.61
CA GLU A 168 8.25 -20.94 -13.30
C GLU A 168 9.20 -21.85 -12.50
N LYS A 169 9.10 -21.84 -11.16
CA LYS A 169 9.82 -22.75 -10.26
C LYS A 169 9.18 -24.15 -10.16
N GLY A 170 8.11 -24.43 -10.91
CA GLY A 170 7.42 -25.70 -10.95
C GLY A 170 6.31 -25.90 -9.90
N CYS A 171 5.88 -24.83 -9.23
CA CYS A 171 4.74 -24.87 -8.32
C CYS A 171 3.43 -24.99 -9.10
N ASP A 172 2.45 -25.67 -8.50
CA ASP A 172 1.07 -25.61 -8.97
C ASP A 172 0.41 -24.26 -8.62
N ASN A 173 -0.76 -24.02 -9.19
CA ASN A 173 -1.52 -22.79 -8.96
C ASN A 173 -1.88 -22.57 -7.48
N THR A 174 -2.13 -23.65 -6.75
CA THR A 174 -2.51 -23.60 -5.33
C THR A 174 -1.32 -23.14 -4.47
N LEU A 175 -0.16 -23.76 -4.69
CA LEU A 175 1.07 -23.40 -3.98
C LEU A 175 1.54 -21.98 -4.31
N SER A 176 1.41 -21.58 -5.58
CA SER A 176 1.67 -20.22 -6.05
C SER A 176 0.82 -19.18 -5.29
N GLY A 177 -0.47 -19.47 -5.08
CA GLY A 177 -1.37 -18.64 -4.27
C GLY A 177 -0.94 -18.55 -2.80
N TRP A 178 -0.51 -19.66 -2.21
CA TRP A 178 0.00 -19.69 -0.83
C TRP A 178 1.30 -18.89 -0.66
N ILE A 179 2.22 -18.97 -1.62
CA ILE A 179 3.46 -18.18 -1.63
C ILE A 179 3.15 -16.68 -1.55
N LEU A 180 2.22 -16.19 -2.39
CA LEU A 180 1.77 -14.80 -2.33
C LEU A 180 1.10 -14.47 -0.99
N THR A 181 0.24 -15.36 -0.50
CA THR A 181 -0.48 -15.15 0.77
C THR A 181 0.48 -15.03 1.95
N ILE A 182 1.51 -15.88 2.02
CA ILE A 182 2.54 -15.82 3.07
C ILE A 182 3.29 -14.49 3.04
N TYR A 183 3.67 -14.02 1.85
CA TYR A 183 4.30 -12.72 1.66
C TYR A 183 3.41 -11.57 2.14
N LEU A 184 2.12 -11.61 1.78
CA LEU A 184 1.13 -10.59 2.17
C LEU A 184 0.80 -10.63 3.67
N CYS A 185 0.69 -11.82 4.27
CA CYS A 185 0.53 -11.95 5.73
C CYS A 185 1.73 -11.36 6.47
N GLY A 186 2.95 -11.63 5.98
CA GLY A 186 4.15 -10.98 6.48
C GLY A 186 4.03 -9.46 6.43
N SER A 187 3.56 -8.91 5.29
CA SER A 187 3.41 -7.48 5.09
C SER A 187 2.44 -6.82 6.10
N VAL A 188 1.32 -7.48 6.41
CA VAL A 188 0.36 -7.00 7.42
C VAL A 188 1.02 -6.92 8.80
N ILE A 189 1.66 -8.01 9.23
CA ILE A 189 2.28 -8.10 10.55
C ILE A 189 3.47 -7.14 10.66
N GLY A 190 4.30 -7.07 9.63
CA GLY A 190 5.42 -6.14 9.57
C GLY A 190 4.99 -4.69 9.59
N GLY A 191 3.91 -4.33 8.90
CA GLY A 191 3.32 -3.00 8.96
C GLY A 191 2.88 -2.61 10.37
N LEU A 192 2.21 -3.52 11.10
CA LEU A 192 1.81 -3.30 12.50
C LEU A 192 3.02 -3.13 13.43
N ILE A 193 4.00 -4.02 13.33
CA ILE A 193 5.23 -3.95 14.12
C ILE A 193 5.99 -2.66 13.79
N GLY A 194 6.12 -2.32 12.50
CA GLY A 194 6.76 -1.09 12.05
C GLY A 194 6.12 0.15 12.62
N GLY A 195 4.77 0.23 12.63
CA GLY A 195 4.04 1.34 13.24
C GLY A 195 4.34 1.51 14.72
N ALA A 196 4.30 0.41 15.48
CA ALA A 196 4.62 0.44 16.91
C ALA A 196 6.09 0.78 17.20
N LEU A 197 7.01 0.33 16.36
CA LEU A 197 8.43 0.67 16.47
C LEU A 197 8.70 2.13 16.09
N ASN A 198 8.03 2.66 15.05
CA ASN A 198 8.15 4.07 14.66
C ASN A 198 7.83 5.02 15.81
N ASP A 199 6.79 4.73 16.59
CA ASP A 199 6.39 5.57 17.73
C ASP A 199 7.41 5.49 18.89
N LYS A 200 8.16 4.38 19.01
CA LYS A 200 9.14 4.17 20.10
C LYS A 200 10.54 4.69 19.79
N ILE A 201 11.05 4.43 18.59
CA ILE A 201 12.46 4.67 18.25
C ILE A 201 12.66 5.67 17.10
N GLY A 202 11.55 6.21 16.57
CA GLY A 202 11.53 7.19 15.49
C GLY A 202 11.45 6.56 14.08
N TYR A 203 10.74 7.24 13.20
CA TYR A 203 10.41 6.72 11.87
C TYR A 203 11.64 6.56 10.96
N LYS A 204 12.60 7.48 10.96
CA LYS A 204 13.79 7.41 10.10
C LYS A 204 14.60 6.15 10.36
N LYS A 205 14.82 5.80 11.63
CA LYS A 205 15.58 4.59 12.01
C LYS A 205 14.86 3.33 11.56
N VAL A 206 13.55 3.24 11.85
CA VAL A 206 12.76 2.05 11.48
C VAL A 206 12.73 1.87 9.97
N ILE A 207 12.50 2.95 9.21
CA ILE A 207 12.48 2.91 7.75
C ILE A 207 13.83 2.44 7.20
N LEU A 208 14.95 3.01 7.67
CA LEU A 208 16.30 2.63 7.23
C LEU A 208 16.57 1.15 7.50
N TRP A 209 16.35 0.69 8.73
CA TRP A 209 16.58 -0.71 9.08
C TRP A 209 15.65 -1.66 8.31
N ALA A 210 14.38 -1.30 8.15
CA ALA A 210 13.41 -2.08 7.39
C ALA A 210 13.87 -2.26 5.93
N LEU A 211 14.29 -1.17 5.25
CA LEU A 211 14.76 -1.23 3.87
C LEU A 211 16.06 -2.03 3.72
N ILE A 212 17.04 -1.83 4.63
CA ILE A 212 18.32 -2.56 4.61
C ILE A 212 18.06 -4.07 4.77
N PHE A 213 17.31 -4.45 5.81
CA PHE A 213 17.06 -5.86 6.09
C PHE A 213 16.09 -6.52 5.11
N THR A 214 15.28 -5.77 4.35
CA THR A 214 14.44 -6.35 3.29
C THR A 214 15.26 -7.05 2.20
N LEU A 215 16.45 -6.54 1.88
CA LEU A 215 17.27 -7.10 0.81
C LEU A 215 17.67 -8.55 1.07
N ILE A 216 18.01 -8.90 2.31
CA ILE A 216 18.51 -10.23 2.67
C ILE A 216 17.48 -11.33 2.38
N PRO A 217 16.28 -11.32 3.00
CA PRO A 217 15.27 -12.35 2.74
C PRO A 217 14.75 -12.31 1.31
N THR A 218 14.68 -11.10 0.68
CA THR A 218 14.23 -10.98 -0.71
C THR A 218 15.18 -11.67 -1.67
N MET A 219 16.49 -11.43 -1.56
CA MET A 219 17.47 -12.13 -2.38
C MET A 219 17.49 -13.63 -2.07
N TYR A 220 17.39 -14.00 -0.80
CA TYR A 220 17.37 -15.41 -0.42
C TYR A 220 16.23 -16.18 -1.10
N PHE A 221 14.97 -15.74 -0.98
CA PHE A 221 13.85 -16.49 -1.57
C PHE A 221 13.84 -16.47 -3.10
N LEU A 222 14.28 -15.37 -3.73
CA LEU A 222 14.35 -15.29 -5.19
C LEU A 222 15.35 -16.30 -5.78
N PHE A 223 16.48 -16.53 -5.11
CA PHE A 223 17.53 -17.45 -5.56
C PHE A 223 17.49 -18.82 -4.88
N ALA A 224 16.46 -19.09 -4.06
CA ALA A 224 16.29 -20.39 -3.44
C ALA A 224 16.15 -21.49 -4.51
N GLN A 225 16.91 -22.57 -4.33
CA GLN A 225 16.88 -23.73 -5.24
C GLN A 225 15.75 -24.69 -4.90
N GLN A 226 15.25 -24.64 -3.67
CA GLN A 226 14.20 -25.52 -3.16
C GLN A 226 13.14 -24.69 -2.43
N ILE A 227 11.91 -25.17 -2.49
CA ILE A 227 10.77 -24.61 -1.77
C ILE A 227 10.71 -25.29 -0.41
N ASP A 228 11.46 -24.75 0.54
CA ASP A 228 11.59 -25.24 1.89
C ASP A 228 11.01 -24.27 2.93
N ILE A 229 11.04 -24.66 4.20
CA ILE A 229 10.54 -23.82 5.30
C ILE A 229 11.30 -22.50 5.42
N LEU A 230 12.59 -22.49 5.08
CA LEU A 230 13.42 -21.29 5.17
C LEU A 230 13.03 -20.26 4.09
N MET A 231 12.65 -20.74 2.87
CA MET A 231 12.11 -19.89 1.83
C MET A 231 10.77 -19.24 2.27
N TYR A 232 9.86 -19.99 2.91
CA TYR A 232 8.62 -19.43 3.44
C TYR A 232 8.87 -18.40 4.55
N ILE A 233 9.83 -18.67 5.44
CA ILE A 233 10.24 -17.68 6.45
C ILE A 233 10.80 -16.43 5.78
N ALA A 234 11.64 -16.57 4.76
CA ALA A 234 12.20 -15.43 4.03
C ALA A 234 11.11 -14.61 3.30
N LEU A 235 10.12 -15.26 2.68
CA LEU A 235 8.96 -14.60 2.08
C LEU A 235 8.18 -13.79 3.12
N PHE A 236 7.85 -14.40 4.25
CA PHE A 236 7.11 -13.75 5.33
C PHE A 236 7.87 -12.56 5.91
N VAL A 237 9.15 -12.74 6.21
CA VAL A 237 10.03 -11.70 6.77
C VAL A 237 10.26 -10.58 5.74
N GLY A 238 10.50 -10.92 4.46
CA GLY A 238 10.67 -9.95 3.37
C GLY A 238 9.45 -9.08 3.17
N GLY A 239 8.24 -9.68 3.11
CA GLY A 239 6.98 -8.95 3.06
C GLY A 239 6.78 -8.06 4.30
N GLY A 240 7.13 -8.56 5.47
CA GLY A 240 7.05 -7.81 6.72
C GLY A 240 7.96 -6.59 6.74
N LEU A 241 9.22 -6.76 6.41
CA LEU A 241 10.21 -5.69 6.43
C LEU A 241 9.90 -4.59 5.42
N VAL A 242 9.55 -4.94 4.17
CA VAL A 242 9.21 -3.94 3.16
C VAL A 242 8.01 -3.08 3.56
N MET A 243 7.03 -3.65 4.28
CA MET A 243 5.84 -2.93 4.70
C MET A 243 6.02 -2.21 6.05
N ALA A 244 6.97 -2.60 6.89
CA ALA A 244 7.28 -1.94 8.17
C ALA A 244 7.67 -0.46 8.00
N ALA A 245 8.22 -0.09 6.84
CA ALA A 245 8.58 1.29 6.51
C ALA A 245 7.35 2.20 6.28
N ASN A 246 6.20 1.63 5.89
CA ASN A 246 5.07 2.40 5.35
C ASN A 246 4.39 3.34 6.37
N PRO A 247 4.00 2.90 7.59
CA PRO A 247 3.33 3.78 8.55
C PRO A 247 4.19 4.98 8.97
N GLY A 248 5.48 4.75 9.20
CA GLY A 248 6.42 5.82 9.56
C GLY A 248 6.64 6.82 8.45
N ALA A 249 6.65 6.38 7.19
CA ALA A 249 6.79 7.26 6.04
C ALA A 249 5.58 8.21 5.91
N ILE A 250 4.37 7.73 6.18
CA ILE A 250 3.15 8.55 6.16
C ILE A 250 3.25 9.65 7.22
N VAL A 251 3.60 9.29 8.46
CA VAL A 251 3.75 10.25 9.57
C VAL A 251 4.87 11.25 9.29
N TRP A 252 6.01 10.77 8.82
CA TRP A 252 7.13 11.64 8.45
C TRP A 252 6.76 12.61 7.32
N GLY A 253 6.03 12.14 6.30
CA GLY A 253 5.49 13.00 5.26
C GLY A 253 4.57 14.09 5.81
N GLN A 254 3.70 13.77 6.77
CA GLN A 254 2.85 14.75 7.45
C GLN A 254 3.66 15.76 8.26
N ASP A 255 4.73 15.34 8.94
CA ASP A 255 5.64 16.26 9.68
C ASP A 255 6.42 17.18 8.74
N LEU A 256 6.70 16.74 7.50
CA LEU A 256 7.36 17.55 6.48
C LEU A 256 6.41 18.56 5.80
N LEU A 257 5.10 18.32 5.87
CA LEU A 257 4.06 19.20 5.32
C LEU A 257 2.92 19.41 6.35
N PRO A 258 3.20 20.06 7.49
CA PRO A 258 2.27 20.15 8.61
C PRO A 258 0.99 20.93 8.28
N ASP A 259 1.08 21.90 7.36
CA ASP A 259 -0.08 22.68 6.94
C ASP A 259 -1.08 21.89 6.09
N ASN A 260 -0.64 20.77 5.48
CA ASN A 260 -1.44 19.93 4.61
C ASN A 260 -1.20 18.42 4.83
N PRO A 261 -1.50 17.86 6.02
CA PRO A 261 -1.21 16.45 6.34
C PRO A 261 -1.96 15.46 5.45
N GLY A 262 -3.16 15.82 4.97
CA GLY A 262 -3.92 15.01 4.01
C GLY A 262 -3.22 14.90 2.65
N MET A 263 -2.64 16.01 2.17
CA MET A 263 -1.85 16.04 0.94
C MET A 263 -0.57 15.19 1.10
N ALA A 264 0.14 15.35 2.22
CA ALA A 264 1.31 14.54 2.52
C ALA A 264 1.00 13.04 2.51
N SER A 265 -0.11 12.64 3.16
CA SER A 265 -0.59 11.24 3.14
C SER A 265 -0.94 10.79 1.72
N GLY A 266 -1.60 11.65 0.94
CA GLY A 266 -1.93 11.36 -0.46
C GLY A 266 -0.68 11.14 -1.31
N MET A 267 0.37 11.94 -1.10
CA MET A 267 1.65 11.75 -1.79
C MET A 267 2.34 10.45 -1.35
N MET A 268 2.41 10.18 -0.04
CA MET A 268 3.05 8.97 0.50
C MET A 268 2.34 7.68 0.07
N LEU A 269 1.04 7.71 -0.11
CA LEU A 269 0.26 6.55 -0.53
C LEU A 269 0.04 6.56 -2.05
N GLY A 270 -0.55 7.62 -2.60
CA GLY A 270 -0.96 7.69 -3.99
C GLY A 270 0.22 7.75 -4.96
N LEU A 271 1.12 8.71 -4.77
CA LEU A 271 2.28 8.87 -5.67
C LEU A 271 3.26 7.70 -5.54
N SER A 272 3.49 7.21 -4.31
CA SER A 272 4.38 6.06 -4.10
C SER A 272 3.83 4.80 -4.78
N PHE A 273 2.54 4.49 -4.64
CA PHE A 273 1.94 3.34 -5.32
C PHE A 273 1.81 3.56 -6.84
N GLY A 274 1.60 4.80 -7.30
CA GLY A 274 1.63 5.13 -8.72
C GLY A 274 3.00 4.86 -9.34
N LEU A 275 4.08 5.31 -8.68
CA LEU A 275 5.45 4.98 -9.07
C LEU A 275 5.72 3.47 -8.99
N GLY A 276 5.18 2.79 -7.99
CA GLY A 276 5.25 1.35 -7.85
C GLY A 276 4.60 0.62 -9.03
N GLY A 277 3.40 1.02 -9.43
CA GLY A 277 2.69 0.42 -10.57
C GLY A 277 3.42 0.65 -11.90
N PHE A 278 3.89 1.88 -12.15
CA PHE A 278 4.73 2.18 -13.31
C PHE A 278 6.02 1.35 -13.31
N GLY A 279 6.68 1.26 -12.16
CA GLY A 279 7.87 0.45 -12.00
C GLY A 279 7.62 -1.04 -12.23
N THR A 280 6.46 -1.57 -11.79
CA THR A 280 6.06 -2.96 -12.05
C THR A 280 5.97 -3.26 -13.55
N MET A 281 5.45 -2.31 -14.34
CA MET A 281 5.44 -2.43 -15.80
C MET A 281 6.86 -2.54 -16.35
N LEU A 282 7.81 -1.74 -15.85
CA LEU A 282 9.22 -1.84 -16.25
C LEU A 282 9.84 -3.17 -15.83
N THR A 283 9.51 -3.69 -14.64
CA THR A 283 9.95 -5.03 -14.22
C THR A 283 9.43 -6.11 -15.16
N GLY A 284 8.15 -6.01 -15.62
CA GLY A 284 7.59 -6.91 -16.61
C GLY A 284 8.36 -6.88 -17.94
N SER A 285 8.67 -5.69 -18.45
CA SER A 285 9.49 -5.55 -19.69
C SER A 285 10.91 -6.09 -19.51
N LEU A 286 11.51 -5.95 -18.32
CA LEU A 286 12.80 -6.57 -18.02
C LEU A 286 12.69 -8.10 -18.01
N ALA A 287 11.59 -8.66 -17.51
CA ALA A 287 11.37 -10.10 -17.49
C ALA A 287 11.19 -10.73 -18.89
N GLU A 288 10.79 -9.95 -19.89
CA GLU A 288 10.77 -10.40 -21.30
C GLU A 288 12.19 -10.59 -21.85
N SER A 289 13.18 -9.83 -21.35
CA SER A 289 14.57 -9.88 -21.82
C SER A 289 15.49 -10.72 -20.94
N TYR A 290 15.11 -10.89 -19.67
CA TYR A 290 15.85 -11.63 -18.65
C TYR A 290 14.90 -12.62 -17.98
N GLU A 291 15.42 -13.60 -17.25
CA GLU A 291 14.58 -14.43 -16.37
C GLU A 291 13.85 -13.58 -15.33
N LEU A 292 12.62 -13.96 -15.00
CA LEU A 292 11.79 -13.24 -14.03
C LEU A 292 12.49 -13.07 -12.66
N THR A 293 13.23 -14.10 -12.22
CA THR A 293 14.04 -14.03 -10.99
C THR A 293 15.05 -12.89 -11.05
N MET A 294 15.72 -12.71 -12.17
CA MET A 294 16.72 -11.64 -12.34
C MET A 294 16.05 -10.26 -12.41
N ALA A 295 14.94 -10.13 -13.10
CA ALA A 295 14.16 -8.89 -13.17
C ALA A 295 13.67 -8.43 -11.78
N LEU A 296 13.19 -9.36 -10.96
CA LEU A 296 12.79 -9.08 -9.58
C LEU A 296 14.00 -8.74 -8.70
N ALA A 297 15.13 -9.43 -8.85
CA ALA A 297 16.34 -9.12 -8.11
C ALA A 297 16.90 -7.73 -8.45
N LEU A 298 16.91 -7.34 -9.73
CA LEU A 298 17.30 -5.99 -10.17
C LEU A 298 16.37 -4.94 -9.57
N THR A 299 15.06 -5.22 -9.51
CA THR A 299 14.08 -4.34 -8.84
C THR A 299 14.39 -4.20 -7.35
N ALA A 300 14.79 -5.29 -6.67
CA ALA A 300 15.15 -5.24 -5.25
C ALA A 300 16.41 -4.38 -5.00
N ILE A 301 17.37 -4.36 -5.92
CA ILE A 301 18.58 -3.52 -5.80
C ILE A 301 18.23 -2.02 -5.75
N LEU A 302 17.11 -1.59 -6.34
CA LEU A 302 16.64 -0.20 -6.25
C LEU A 302 16.40 0.26 -4.81
N LEU A 303 16.20 -0.66 -3.86
CA LEU A 303 16.14 -0.32 -2.43
C LEU A 303 17.44 0.34 -1.92
N VAL A 304 18.58 0.07 -2.53
CA VAL A 304 19.85 0.73 -2.17
C VAL A 304 19.73 2.25 -2.42
N ILE A 305 19.14 2.62 -3.55
CA ILE A 305 18.87 4.04 -3.85
C ILE A 305 17.86 4.60 -2.83
N SER A 306 16.80 3.84 -2.52
CA SER A 306 15.79 4.21 -1.52
C SER A 306 16.43 4.47 -0.16
N ILE A 307 17.35 3.62 0.30
CA ILE A 307 18.08 3.76 1.57
C ILE A 307 18.89 5.06 1.59
N VAL A 308 19.63 5.36 0.51
CA VAL A 308 20.40 6.60 0.40
C VAL A 308 19.49 7.83 0.47
N LEU A 309 18.35 7.82 -0.24
CA LEU A 309 17.39 8.92 -0.23
C LEU A 309 16.79 9.15 1.17
N VAL A 310 16.43 8.07 1.89
CA VAL A 310 15.97 8.18 3.28
C VAL A 310 17.06 8.73 4.19
N TYR A 311 18.29 8.27 4.03
CA TYR A 311 19.43 8.75 4.82
C TYR A 311 19.64 10.26 4.64
N LEU A 312 19.56 10.75 3.41
CA LEU A 312 19.70 12.16 3.07
C LEU A 312 18.50 13.03 3.49
N THR A 313 17.34 12.44 3.76
CA THR A 313 16.15 13.18 4.20
C THR A 313 16.34 13.68 5.63
N PRO A 314 16.26 15.01 5.90
CA PRO A 314 16.43 15.55 7.23
C PRO A 314 15.24 15.20 8.12
N GLU A 315 15.50 14.74 9.33
CA GLU A 315 14.51 14.47 10.36
C GLU A 315 14.36 15.71 11.27
N LYS A 316 13.16 16.32 11.29
CA LYS A 316 12.85 17.29 12.34
C LYS A 316 12.63 16.50 13.63
N ARG A 317 13.48 16.69 14.65
CA ARG A 317 13.23 16.13 15.98
C ARG A 317 11.89 16.69 16.48
N ARG A 318 10.95 15.81 16.80
CA ARG A 318 9.78 16.19 17.62
C ARG A 318 10.33 16.59 18.98
N GLN A 319 10.18 17.88 19.31
CA GLN A 319 10.44 18.40 20.66
C GLN A 319 9.35 17.95 21.61
#